data_10d5102640ee1140e4c23a5ec9be7c32
#
_entry.id   10d5102640ee1140e4c23a5ec9be7c32
#
_cell.length_a   1.000
_cell.length_b   1.000
_cell.length_c   1.000
_cell.angle_alpha   90.00
_cell.angle_beta   90.00
_cell.angle_gamma   90.00
#
_symmetry.space_group_name_H-M   'P 1'
#
loop_
_entity.id
_entity.type
_entity.pdbx_description
1 polymer ?
#
loop_
_entity_poly.entity_id
_entity_poly.type
_entity_poly.pdbx_seq_one_letter_code
_entity_poly.pdbx_strand_id
1 'polypeptide(L)'
;MKKNIEQNVPIVTAFLDYLIDERAFSAYTGRCYGVDLRQYLIWITEEQNLTLDIPAETDAWQRYSSGEKEIAGHVGPETISEHIVSADTEYLRSFLAHLAESNYSPATMARKIATLRSFYKWLERNSAIDSNPMTLIRTPRQKKRLPKAIDVEQVEKLLSAPNDKNLLGARDRAILETLYSTGIRVSELVGINFGDIDETGQAIVIRGKGRKERIVPLGTHAMSAMSHYIGVLQTNNIPNESTDPLFVNKHTTRLSTRSVRRKVSKYLDQVGLDPAISPHTLRHSFATHLLDNGADLRSVQELLGHQSLSTTQIYTHLTTKRMRESYDQAHPRAEAG
;
A
#
# COMPACT_ATOMS: atom_id res chain seq x y z
N MET A 1 2.65 19.36 21.03
CA MET A 1 2.25 18.19 21.82
C MET A 1 1.42 17.16 21.06
N LYS A 2 0.42 17.52 20.23
CA LYS A 2 -0.48 16.56 19.54
C LYS A 2 0.13 15.78 18.35
N LYS A 3 1.35 16.09 17.88
CA LYS A 3 1.83 15.56 16.57
C LYS A 3 2.42 14.15 16.57
N ASN A 4 2.83 13.62 17.73
CA ASN A 4 3.46 12.28 17.86
C ASN A 4 3.12 11.62 19.20
N ILE A 5 1.89 11.83 19.72
CA ILE A 5 1.45 11.25 20.99
C ILE A 5 1.56 9.72 21.00
N GLU A 6 1.32 9.06 19.84
CA GLU A 6 1.42 7.61 19.73
C GLU A 6 2.82 7.04 19.91
N GLN A 7 3.86 7.86 19.70
CA GLN A 7 5.26 7.47 19.93
C GLN A 7 5.69 7.65 21.39
N ASN A 8 4.86 8.31 22.20
CA ASN A 8 5.17 8.65 23.58
C ASN A 8 4.34 7.82 24.58
N VAL A 9 3.36 7.04 24.12
CA VAL A 9 2.58 6.14 24.99
C VAL A 9 3.12 4.72 24.82
N PRO A 10 3.81 4.16 25.86
CA PRO A 10 4.58 2.91 25.74
C PRO A 10 3.76 1.71 25.23
N ILE A 11 2.52 1.55 25.66
CA ILE A 11 1.63 0.46 25.24
C ILE A 11 1.37 0.50 23.71
N VAL A 12 1.29 1.69 23.11
CA VAL A 12 1.09 1.85 21.65
C VAL A 12 2.40 1.63 20.91
N THR A 13 3.52 2.14 21.44
CA THR A 13 4.85 1.91 20.87
C THR A 13 5.16 0.43 20.81
N ALA A 14 4.98 -0.30 21.91
CA ALA A 14 5.19 -1.75 21.98
C ALA A 14 4.33 -2.51 20.94
N PHE A 15 3.09 -2.10 20.74
CA PHE A 15 2.25 -2.71 19.69
C PHE A 15 2.76 -2.40 18.27
N LEU A 16 3.21 -1.18 18.00
CA LEU A 16 3.73 -0.82 16.68
C LEU A 16 5.04 -1.56 16.37
N ASP A 17 5.92 -1.72 17.36
CA ASP A 17 7.15 -2.52 17.26
C ASP A 17 6.81 -3.99 17.01
N TYR A 18 5.88 -4.59 17.76
CA TYR A 18 5.36 -5.94 17.48
C TYR A 18 4.87 -6.10 16.03
N LEU A 19 4.16 -5.12 15.47
CA LEU A 19 3.70 -5.21 14.09
C LEU A 19 4.84 -5.22 13.08
N ILE A 20 5.90 -4.44 13.32
CA ILE A 20 7.04 -4.28 12.41
C ILE A 20 8.00 -5.45 12.57
N ASP A 21 8.42 -5.75 13.79
CA ASP A 21 9.52 -6.66 14.08
C ASP A 21 9.07 -8.13 14.09
N GLU A 22 7.94 -8.43 14.73
CA GLU A 22 7.46 -9.82 14.83
C GLU A 22 6.51 -10.22 13.69
N ARG A 23 5.59 -9.30 13.30
CA ARG A 23 4.61 -9.60 12.25
C ARG A 23 5.09 -9.23 10.84
N ALA A 24 6.29 -8.67 10.71
CA ALA A 24 6.89 -8.24 9.45
C ALA A 24 5.94 -7.35 8.60
N PHE A 25 5.19 -6.46 9.25
CA PHE A 25 4.37 -5.49 8.56
C PHE A 25 5.28 -4.43 7.93
N SER A 26 4.82 -3.84 6.79
CA SER A 26 5.57 -2.75 6.19
C SER A 26 5.55 -1.51 7.09
N ALA A 27 6.63 -0.71 7.05
CA ALA A 27 6.70 0.57 7.74
C ALA A 27 5.53 1.51 7.39
N TYR A 28 4.96 1.38 6.17
CA TYR A 28 3.75 2.11 5.78
C TYR A 28 2.52 1.63 6.56
N THR A 29 2.36 0.32 6.73
CA THR A 29 1.27 -0.26 7.52
C THR A 29 1.38 0.18 8.98
N GLY A 30 2.56 0.08 9.58
CA GLY A 30 2.81 0.56 10.95
C GLY A 30 2.42 2.03 11.12
N ARG A 31 2.81 2.90 10.17
CA ARG A 31 2.39 4.32 10.18
C ARG A 31 0.87 4.50 10.09
N CYS A 32 0.17 3.71 9.27
CA CYS A 32 -1.29 3.79 9.18
C CYS A 32 -1.96 3.42 10.51
N TYR A 33 -1.47 2.36 11.16
CA TYR A 33 -1.93 1.93 12.48
C TYR A 33 -1.63 3.00 13.54
N GLY A 34 -0.41 3.56 13.54
CA GLY A 34 -0.05 4.66 14.44
C GLY A 34 -0.96 5.88 14.30
N VAL A 35 -1.28 6.28 13.06
CA VAL A 35 -2.22 7.40 12.82
C VAL A 35 -3.63 7.10 13.35
N ASP A 36 -4.10 5.87 13.21
CA ASP A 36 -5.43 5.50 13.72
C ASP A 36 -5.45 5.48 15.25
N LEU A 37 -4.42 4.89 15.87
CA LEU A 37 -4.29 4.86 17.34
C LEU A 37 -4.08 6.27 17.91
N ARG A 38 -3.33 7.14 17.22
CA ARG A 38 -3.19 8.54 17.64
C ARG A 38 -4.54 9.22 17.84
N GLN A 39 -5.50 8.99 16.94
CA GLN A 39 -6.83 9.58 17.11
C GLN A 39 -7.54 9.03 18.33
N TYR A 40 -7.36 7.75 18.64
CA TYR A 40 -7.90 7.14 19.84
C TYR A 40 -7.27 7.73 21.10
N LEU A 41 -5.94 7.87 21.15
CA LEU A 41 -5.24 8.50 22.27
C LEU A 41 -5.67 9.96 22.49
N ILE A 42 -5.79 10.73 21.40
CA ILE A 42 -6.24 12.14 21.50
C ILE A 42 -7.67 12.20 22.07
N TRP A 43 -8.56 11.33 21.58
CA TRP A 43 -9.93 11.27 22.10
C TRP A 43 -9.96 10.89 23.58
N ILE A 44 -9.21 9.88 24.03
CA ILE A 44 -9.09 9.55 25.47
C ILE A 44 -8.61 10.76 26.27
N THR A 45 -7.56 11.42 25.79
CA THR A 45 -6.97 12.57 26.47
C THR A 45 -7.96 13.73 26.61
N GLU A 46 -8.77 14.00 25.57
CA GLU A 46 -9.76 15.07 25.56
C GLU A 46 -11.00 14.69 26.38
N GLU A 47 -11.52 13.47 26.26
CA GLU A 47 -12.73 13.00 26.94
C GLU A 47 -12.52 12.89 28.46
N GLN A 48 -11.34 12.44 28.87
CA GLN A 48 -10.99 12.23 30.28
C GLN A 48 -10.21 13.41 30.89
N ASN A 49 -10.00 14.49 30.13
CA ASN A 49 -9.22 15.66 30.54
C ASN A 49 -7.83 15.29 31.12
N LEU A 50 -7.16 14.33 30.48
CA LEU A 50 -5.85 13.83 30.93
C LEU A 50 -4.71 14.68 30.41
N THR A 51 -3.62 14.72 31.20
CA THR A 51 -2.32 15.24 30.76
C THR A 51 -1.36 14.08 30.57
N LEU A 52 -0.67 14.03 29.40
CA LEU A 52 0.29 12.98 29.13
C LEU A 52 1.49 13.08 30.09
N ASP A 53 1.63 12.10 30.96
CA ASP A 53 2.76 11.90 31.87
C ASP A 53 3.51 10.63 31.48
N ILE A 54 4.67 10.77 30.81
CA ILE A 54 5.43 9.62 30.27
C ILE A 54 5.93 8.66 31.36
N PRO A 55 6.48 9.10 32.50
CA PRO A 55 6.78 8.22 33.64
C PRO A 55 5.57 7.39 34.07
N ALA A 56 4.42 8.02 34.33
CA ALA A 56 3.20 7.32 34.75
C ALA A 56 2.69 6.32 33.69
N GLU A 57 2.73 6.69 32.41
CA GLU A 57 2.38 5.78 31.30
C GLU A 57 3.35 4.58 31.21
N THR A 58 4.63 4.78 31.50
CA THR A 58 5.63 3.72 31.50
C THR A 58 5.39 2.74 32.64
N ASP A 59 5.14 3.22 33.84
CA ASP A 59 4.84 2.40 35.01
C ASP A 59 3.52 1.63 34.81
N ALA A 60 2.49 2.26 34.27
CA ALA A 60 1.23 1.62 33.93
C ALA A 60 1.43 0.47 32.94
N TRP A 61 2.18 0.71 31.84
CA TRP A 61 2.45 -0.33 30.86
C TRP A 61 3.29 -1.49 31.44
N GLN A 62 4.31 -1.21 32.26
CA GLN A 62 5.13 -2.24 32.91
C GLN A 62 4.27 -3.17 33.77
N ARG A 63 3.37 -2.62 34.58
CA ARG A 63 2.43 -3.40 35.41
C ARG A 63 1.52 -4.31 34.56
N TYR A 64 0.87 -3.75 33.56
CA TYR A 64 -0.03 -4.55 32.70
C TYR A 64 0.70 -5.60 31.87
N SER A 65 1.91 -5.32 31.42
CA SER A 65 2.73 -6.28 30.65
C SER A 65 3.31 -7.40 31.53
N SER A 66 3.46 -7.18 32.87
CA SER A 66 3.85 -8.21 33.84
C SER A 66 2.65 -9.01 34.37
N GLY A 67 1.43 -8.63 34.04
CA GLY A 67 0.20 -9.29 34.53
C GLY A 67 -0.34 -8.73 35.84
N GLU A 68 0.26 -7.66 36.37
CA GLU A 68 -0.27 -6.95 37.52
C GLU A 68 -1.40 -6.02 37.12
N LYS A 69 -2.65 -6.42 37.41
CA LYS A 69 -3.86 -5.70 36.96
C LYS A 69 -4.50 -4.80 38.01
N GLU A 70 -4.19 -5.02 39.29
CA GLU A 70 -4.79 -4.28 40.38
C GLU A 70 -3.75 -3.45 41.12
N ILE A 71 -4.08 -2.17 41.38
CA ILE A 71 -3.35 -1.33 42.33
C ILE A 71 -4.19 -1.26 43.59
N ALA A 72 -3.68 -1.74 44.72
CA ALA A 72 -4.34 -1.62 45.99
C ALA A 72 -4.59 -0.14 46.31
N GLY A 73 -5.86 0.27 46.41
CA GLY A 73 -6.28 1.63 46.75
C GLY A 73 -6.45 2.61 45.59
N HIS A 74 -6.36 2.17 44.32
CA HIS A 74 -6.58 3.04 43.18
C HIS A 74 -8.07 3.15 42.82
N VAL A 75 -8.57 4.36 42.66
CA VAL A 75 -9.98 4.64 42.35
C VAL A 75 -10.09 5.12 40.91
N GLY A 76 -10.03 4.18 39.95
CA GLY A 76 -10.21 4.44 38.53
C GLY A 76 -8.91 4.70 37.75
N PRO A 77 -8.97 4.74 36.40
CA PRO A 77 -7.81 4.93 35.55
C PRO A 77 -7.34 6.40 35.57
N GLU A 78 -6.04 6.62 35.76
CA GLU A 78 -5.39 7.95 35.80
C GLU A 78 -4.50 8.20 34.56
N THR A 79 -4.12 7.15 33.84
CA THR A 79 -3.28 7.25 32.64
C THR A 79 -4.03 6.82 31.38
N ILE A 80 -3.54 7.23 30.23
CA ILE A 80 -4.09 6.79 28.93
C ILE A 80 -4.00 5.27 28.80
N SER A 81 -2.89 4.68 29.24
CA SER A 81 -2.70 3.20 29.21
C SER A 81 -3.73 2.49 30.08
N GLU A 82 -4.07 3.01 31.26
CA GLU A 82 -5.10 2.45 32.13
C GLU A 82 -6.51 2.56 31.51
N HIS A 83 -6.83 3.68 30.89
CA HIS A 83 -8.08 3.83 30.12
C HIS A 83 -8.17 2.86 28.94
N ILE A 84 -7.05 2.57 28.27
CA ILE A 84 -7.00 1.59 27.17
C ILE A 84 -7.31 0.17 27.70
N VAL A 85 -6.68 -0.25 28.79
CA VAL A 85 -6.84 -1.62 29.30
C VAL A 85 -8.14 -1.85 30.04
N SER A 86 -8.73 -0.81 30.64
CA SER A 86 -10.04 -0.85 31.30
C SER A 86 -11.21 -0.61 30.35
N ALA A 87 -10.94 -0.28 29.07
CA ALA A 87 -11.99 0.05 28.09
C ALA A 87 -12.91 -1.16 27.83
N ASP A 88 -14.19 -0.97 28.03
CA ASP A 88 -15.24 -1.90 27.66
C ASP A 88 -15.79 -1.64 26.25
N THR A 89 -16.78 -2.43 25.85
CA THR A 89 -17.40 -2.31 24.52
C THR A 89 -18.14 -0.97 24.36
N GLU A 90 -18.75 -0.43 25.41
CA GLU A 90 -19.47 0.85 25.34
C GLU A 90 -18.51 2.04 25.20
N TYR A 91 -17.40 2.01 25.92
CA TYR A 91 -16.34 3.01 25.78
C TYR A 91 -15.81 3.09 24.34
N LEU A 92 -15.57 1.92 23.73
CA LEU A 92 -15.15 1.87 22.33
C LEU A 92 -16.24 2.32 21.34
N ARG A 93 -17.52 2.05 21.64
CA ARG A 93 -18.64 2.57 20.85
C ARG A 93 -18.72 4.09 20.90
N SER A 94 -18.48 4.70 22.05
CA SER A 94 -18.42 6.17 22.19
C SER A 94 -17.31 6.78 21.31
N PHE A 95 -16.11 6.18 21.31
CA PHE A 95 -15.04 6.60 20.39
C PHE A 95 -15.45 6.44 18.92
N LEU A 96 -16.07 5.33 18.55
CA LEU A 96 -16.51 5.10 17.16
C LEU A 96 -17.64 6.07 16.75
N ALA A 97 -18.52 6.44 17.67
CA ALA A 97 -19.54 7.48 17.45
C ALA A 97 -18.89 8.84 17.21
N HIS A 98 -17.91 9.23 18.05
CA HIS A 98 -17.13 10.45 17.85
C HIS A 98 -16.43 10.45 16.46
N LEU A 99 -15.86 9.32 16.03
CA LEU A 99 -15.29 9.23 14.68
C LEU A 99 -16.34 9.37 13.57
N ALA A 100 -17.57 8.91 13.78
CA ALA A 100 -18.65 9.02 12.79
C ALA A 100 -19.02 10.48 12.50
N GLU A 101 -18.89 11.39 13.48
CA GLU A 101 -19.11 12.82 13.29
C GLU A 101 -18.12 13.46 12.30
N SER A 102 -16.95 12.86 12.13
CA SER A 102 -15.91 13.32 11.18
C SER A 102 -16.20 12.98 9.71
N ASN A 103 -17.38 12.43 9.40
CA ASN A 103 -17.79 12.08 8.03
C ASN A 103 -16.79 11.19 7.25
N TYR A 104 -16.08 10.28 7.93
CA TYR A 104 -15.18 9.35 7.27
C TYR A 104 -15.92 8.40 6.32
N SER A 105 -15.27 8.05 5.21
CA SER A 105 -15.80 7.02 4.31
C SER A 105 -15.97 5.68 5.04
N PRO A 106 -16.93 4.82 4.64
CA PRO A 106 -17.10 3.48 5.21
C PRO A 106 -15.81 2.64 5.17
N ALA A 107 -14.98 2.82 4.14
CA ALA A 107 -13.68 2.15 4.02
C ALA A 107 -12.68 2.63 5.09
N THR A 108 -12.64 3.94 5.35
CA THR A 108 -11.80 4.54 6.40
C THR A 108 -12.24 4.05 7.78
N MET A 109 -13.54 4.06 8.06
CA MET A 109 -14.09 3.54 9.33
C MET A 109 -13.78 2.06 9.51
N ALA A 110 -13.96 1.24 8.48
CA ALA A 110 -13.63 -0.18 8.55
C ALA A 110 -12.13 -0.42 8.85
N ARG A 111 -11.22 0.38 8.26
CA ARG A 111 -9.79 0.31 8.56
C ARG A 111 -9.49 0.68 10.02
N LYS A 112 -10.09 1.75 10.54
CA LYS A 112 -9.91 2.18 11.94
C LYS A 112 -10.39 1.11 12.93
N ILE A 113 -11.56 0.52 12.67
CA ILE A 113 -12.08 -0.61 13.46
C ILE A 113 -11.13 -1.81 13.39
N ALA A 114 -10.56 -2.10 12.21
CA ALA A 114 -9.59 -3.20 12.06
C ALA A 114 -8.29 -2.93 12.84
N THR A 115 -7.81 -1.67 12.87
CA THR A 115 -6.66 -1.26 13.70
C THR A 115 -6.93 -1.49 15.18
N LEU A 116 -8.06 -1.00 15.71
CA LEU A 116 -8.44 -1.22 17.11
C LEU A 116 -8.59 -2.71 17.44
N ARG A 117 -9.25 -3.47 16.56
CA ARG A 117 -9.41 -4.92 16.75
C ARG A 117 -8.07 -5.66 16.80
N SER A 118 -7.12 -5.26 15.97
CA SER A 118 -5.76 -5.82 15.97
C SER A 118 -5.02 -5.44 17.25
N PHE A 119 -5.17 -4.21 17.72
CA PHE A 119 -4.56 -3.70 18.94
C PHE A 119 -5.10 -4.41 20.18
N TYR A 120 -6.40 -4.47 20.37
CA TYR A 120 -7.03 -5.15 21.51
C TYR A 120 -6.81 -6.66 21.49
N LYS A 121 -6.72 -7.28 20.31
CA LYS A 121 -6.32 -8.69 20.20
C LYS A 121 -4.88 -8.93 20.64
N TRP A 122 -3.98 -7.97 20.39
CA TRP A 122 -2.61 -8.04 20.85
C TRP A 122 -2.52 -7.86 22.37
N LEU A 123 -3.28 -6.93 22.95
CA LEU A 123 -3.37 -6.74 24.41
C LEU A 123 -3.87 -8.02 25.11
N GLU A 124 -4.92 -8.65 24.61
CA GLU A 124 -5.45 -9.91 25.11
C GLU A 124 -4.40 -11.04 25.07
N ARG A 125 -3.68 -11.15 23.95
CA ARG A 125 -2.61 -12.16 23.78
C ARG A 125 -1.42 -11.96 24.74
N ASN A 126 -1.16 -10.73 25.13
CA ASN A 126 -0.11 -10.38 26.10
C ASN A 126 -0.64 -10.32 27.55
N SER A 127 -1.84 -10.84 27.78
CA SER A 127 -2.47 -10.86 29.10
C SER A 127 -2.64 -9.50 29.78
N ALA A 128 -2.52 -8.40 29.02
CA ALA A 128 -2.77 -7.06 29.53
C ALA A 128 -4.27 -6.82 29.79
N ILE A 129 -5.14 -7.52 29.10
CA ILE A 129 -6.60 -7.55 29.31
C ILE A 129 -7.11 -8.99 29.31
N ASP A 130 -8.22 -9.26 30.01
CA ASP A 130 -8.81 -10.60 30.11
C ASP A 130 -9.64 -10.98 28.89
N SER A 131 -10.27 -10.01 28.26
CA SER A 131 -11.12 -10.23 27.08
C SER A 131 -11.06 -9.05 26.12
N ASN A 132 -11.19 -9.33 24.83
CA ASN A 132 -11.12 -8.32 23.80
C ASN A 132 -12.50 -7.62 23.61
N PRO A 133 -12.65 -6.34 24.01
CA PRO A 133 -13.92 -5.61 23.90
C PRO A 133 -14.35 -5.35 22.45
N MET A 134 -13.44 -5.48 21.47
CA MET A 134 -13.74 -5.30 20.05
C MET A 134 -14.48 -6.49 19.41
N THR A 135 -14.64 -7.61 20.12
CA THR A 135 -15.31 -8.82 19.57
C THR A 135 -16.78 -8.56 19.22
N LEU A 136 -17.47 -7.77 20.01
CA LEU A 136 -18.88 -7.42 19.83
C LEU A 136 -19.11 -6.25 18.86
N ILE A 137 -18.07 -5.57 18.41
CA ILE A 137 -18.16 -4.42 17.50
C ILE A 137 -18.17 -4.90 16.05
N ARG A 138 -19.26 -4.65 15.34
CA ARG A 138 -19.40 -5.00 13.92
C ARG A 138 -18.74 -3.97 13.03
N THR A 139 -18.03 -4.44 12.01
CA THR A 139 -17.49 -3.57 10.96
C THR A 139 -18.60 -3.21 9.97
N PRO A 140 -18.78 -1.93 9.60
CA PRO A 140 -19.76 -1.53 8.60
C PRO A 140 -19.54 -2.29 7.29
N ARG A 141 -20.62 -2.77 6.69
CA ARG A 141 -20.56 -3.43 5.39
C ARG A 141 -20.16 -2.42 4.33
N GLN A 142 -19.04 -2.65 3.69
CA GLN A 142 -18.66 -1.88 2.51
C GLN A 142 -19.44 -2.39 1.30
N LYS A 143 -20.09 -1.50 0.56
CA LYS A 143 -20.59 -1.86 -0.76
C LYS A 143 -19.36 -2.17 -1.63
N LYS A 144 -19.16 -3.43 -1.97
CA LYS A 144 -18.15 -3.83 -2.95
C LYS A 144 -18.51 -3.17 -4.29
N ARG A 145 -17.88 -2.06 -4.62
CA ARG A 145 -17.86 -1.59 -5.99
C ARG A 145 -16.95 -2.55 -6.74
N LEU A 146 -17.51 -3.31 -7.67
CA LEU A 146 -16.68 -4.04 -8.63
C LEU A 146 -15.86 -2.98 -9.37
N PRO A 147 -14.53 -3.04 -9.33
CA PRO A 147 -13.72 -2.13 -10.11
C PRO A 147 -14.09 -2.34 -11.57
N LYS A 148 -14.47 -1.27 -12.25
CA LYS A 148 -14.71 -1.33 -13.70
C LYS A 148 -13.35 -1.30 -14.38
N ALA A 149 -13.07 -2.31 -15.22
CA ALA A 149 -12.00 -2.21 -16.19
C ALA A 149 -12.36 -1.08 -17.16
N ILE A 150 -11.37 -0.32 -17.61
CA ILE A 150 -11.50 0.62 -18.71
C ILE A 150 -11.22 -0.13 -20.01
N ASP A 151 -11.89 0.22 -21.08
CA ASP A 151 -11.68 -0.41 -22.37
C ASP A 151 -10.33 -0.05 -23.00
N VAL A 152 -9.93 -0.80 -24.03
CA VAL A 152 -8.62 -0.64 -24.69
C VAL A 152 -8.48 0.76 -25.30
N GLU A 153 -9.54 1.31 -25.89
CA GLU A 153 -9.53 2.65 -26.49
C GLU A 153 -9.28 3.75 -25.44
N GLN A 154 -9.92 3.65 -24.27
CA GLN A 154 -9.69 4.57 -23.15
C GLN A 154 -8.27 4.45 -22.62
N VAL A 155 -7.72 3.23 -22.54
CA VAL A 155 -6.32 3.02 -22.18
C VAL A 155 -5.40 3.71 -23.18
N GLU A 156 -5.60 3.52 -24.47
CA GLU A 156 -4.77 4.14 -25.53
C GLU A 156 -4.80 5.67 -25.46
N LYS A 157 -5.98 6.27 -25.24
CA LYS A 157 -6.12 7.71 -25.02
C LYS A 157 -5.26 8.18 -23.83
N LEU A 158 -5.29 7.43 -22.71
CA LEU A 158 -4.51 7.77 -21.54
C LEU A 158 -3.01 7.62 -21.77
N LEU A 159 -2.57 6.52 -22.41
CA LEU A 159 -1.16 6.25 -22.67
C LEU A 159 -0.54 7.26 -23.67
N SER A 160 -1.33 7.77 -24.59
CA SER A 160 -0.91 8.77 -25.60
C SER A 160 -0.94 10.22 -25.09
N ALA A 161 -1.52 10.48 -23.92
CA ALA A 161 -1.69 11.82 -23.38
C ALA A 161 -0.37 12.56 -23.01
N PRO A 162 0.70 11.90 -22.51
CA PRO A 162 1.95 12.59 -22.20
C PRO A 162 2.66 13.08 -23.46
N ASN A 163 3.05 14.36 -23.49
CA ASN A 163 3.94 14.88 -24.52
C ASN A 163 5.40 14.44 -24.21
N ASP A 164 5.89 13.47 -24.93
CA ASP A 164 7.18 12.81 -24.71
C ASP A 164 8.40 13.55 -25.31
N LYS A 165 8.20 14.76 -25.86
CA LYS A 165 9.27 15.60 -26.38
C LYS A 165 10.20 16.19 -25.31
N ASN A 166 9.83 16.08 -24.03
CA ASN A 166 10.62 16.57 -22.92
C ASN A 166 10.77 15.47 -21.84
N LEU A 167 11.76 15.63 -20.97
CA LEU A 167 12.13 14.67 -19.94
C LEU A 167 10.94 14.20 -19.08
N LEU A 168 10.12 15.14 -18.63
CA LEU A 168 9.00 14.79 -17.72
C LEU A 168 7.88 14.08 -18.47
N GLY A 169 7.63 14.45 -19.71
CA GLY A 169 6.62 13.79 -20.53
C GLY A 169 7.05 12.40 -20.99
N ALA A 170 8.31 12.25 -21.44
CA ALA A 170 8.89 10.94 -21.79
C ALA A 170 8.84 9.99 -20.59
N ARG A 171 9.23 10.45 -19.41
CA ARG A 171 9.08 9.69 -18.15
C ARG A 171 7.63 9.30 -17.88
N ASP A 172 6.71 10.25 -17.95
CA ASP A 172 5.31 10.02 -17.62
C ASP A 172 4.67 9.02 -18.59
N ARG A 173 5.05 9.05 -19.88
CA ARG A 173 4.65 8.06 -20.87
C ARG A 173 5.21 6.67 -20.55
N ALA A 174 6.51 6.57 -20.27
CA ALA A 174 7.14 5.31 -19.88
C ALA A 174 6.49 4.72 -18.61
N ILE A 175 6.10 5.55 -17.63
CA ILE A 175 5.37 5.11 -16.43
C ILE A 175 4.01 4.51 -16.79
N LEU A 176 3.21 5.18 -17.61
CA LEU A 176 1.88 4.71 -17.99
C LEU A 176 1.93 3.42 -18.81
N GLU A 177 2.82 3.38 -19.80
CA GLU A 177 3.05 2.17 -20.63
C GLU A 177 3.50 0.99 -19.75
N THR A 178 4.45 1.20 -18.85
CA THR A 178 4.92 0.14 -17.94
C THR A 178 3.80 -0.36 -17.01
N LEU A 179 3.01 0.55 -16.42
CA LEU A 179 1.90 0.15 -15.55
C LEU A 179 0.87 -0.72 -16.27
N TYR A 180 0.53 -0.37 -17.50
CA TYR A 180 -0.45 -1.12 -18.27
C TYR A 180 0.13 -2.39 -18.88
N SER A 181 1.34 -2.35 -19.42
CA SER A 181 2.00 -3.53 -20.00
C SER A 181 2.26 -4.64 -18.98
N THR A 182 2.54 -4.29 -17.72
CA THR A 182 2.98 -5.26 -16.72
C THR A 182 1.95 -5.52 -15.62
N GLY A 183 0.97 -4.67 -15.47
CA GLY A 183 0.02 -4.71 -14.36
C GLY A 183 0.66 -4.62 -12.98
N ILE A 184 1.90 -4.14 -12.83
CA ILE A 184 2.58 -4.03 -11.53
C ILE A 184 1.94 -2.99 -10.61
N ARG A 185 2.24 -3.10 -9.30
CA ARG A 185 1.78 -2.10 -8.32
C ARG A 185 2.61 -0.82 -8.44
N VAL A 186 2.00 0.34 -8.15
CA VAL A 186 2.72 1.63 -8.15
C VAL A 186 3.93 1.62 -7.23
N SER A 187 3.87 0.91 -6.09
CA SER A 187 5.02 0.78 -5.19
C SER A 187 6.15 -0.06 -5.81
N GLU A 188 5.82 -1.05 -6.61
CA GLU A 188 6.78 -1.84 -7.37
C GLU A 188 7.40 -0.99 -8.49
N LEU A 189 6.58 -0.24 -9.25
CA LEU A 189 7.05 0.66 -10.31
C LEU A 189 8.11 1.65 -9.82
N VAL A 190 7.83 2.36 -8.72
CA VAL A 190 8.79 3.36 -8.20
C VAL A 190 10.04 2.73 -7.59
N GLY A 191 10.00 1.44 -7.30
CA GLY A 191 11.13 0.66 -6.79
C GLY A 191 12.11 0.20 -7.87
N ILE A 192 11.76 0.31 -9.14
CA ILE A 192 12.58 -0.16 -10.27
C ILE A 192 13.86 0.66 -10.37
N ASN A 193 14.97 -0.03 -10.60
CA ASN A 193 16.29 0.54 -10.92
C ASN A 193 16.64 0.24 -12.39
N PHE A 194 17.65 0.90 -12.93
CA PHE A 194 18.13 0.63 -14.29
C PHE A 194 18.55 -0.84 -14.47
N GLY A 195 19.26 -1.42 -13.50
CA GLY A 195 19.70 -2.82 -13.55
C GLY A 195 18.59 -3.86 -13.47
N ASP A 196 17.33 -3.45 -13.28
CA ASP A 196 16.19 -4.38 -13.28
C ASP A 196 15.60 -4.60 -14.66
N ILE A 197 16.08 -3.90 -15.69
CA ILE A 197 15.59 -3.99 -17.06
C ILE A 197 16.45 -5.01 -17.83
N ASP A 198 15.81 -6.00 -18.39
CA ASP A 198 16.40 -6.89 -19.41
C ASP A 198 15.88 -6.49 -20.79
N GLU A 199 16.67 -5.67 -21.49
CA GLU A 199 16.31 -5.19 -22.82
C GLU A 199 16.29 -6.34 -23.84
N THR A 200 17.20 -7.31 -23.72
CA THR A 200 17.31 -8.44 -24.61
C THR A 200 16.13 -9.39 -24.45
N GLY A 201 15.77 -9.70 -23.21
CA GLY A 201 14.63 -10.54 -22.87
C GLY A 201 13.28 -9.82 -22.90
N GLN A 202 13.28 -8.52 -23.17
CA GLN A 202 12.08 -7.66 -23.08
C GLN A 202 11.29 -7.91 -21.78
N ALA A 203 11.98 -7.83 -20.67
CA ALA A 203 11.44 -8.16 -19.35
C ALA A 203 11.95 -7.20 -18.27
N ILE A 204 11.30 -7.22 -17.13
CA ILE A 204 11.70 -6.43 -15.98
C ILE A 204 11.63 -7.27 -14.70
N VAL A 205 12.64 -7.14 -13.86
CA VAL A 205 12.68 -7.77 -12.54
C VAL A 205 11.91 -6.89 -11.54
N ILE A 206 10.85 -7.43 -10.97
CA ILE A 206 10.01 -6.72 -10.00
C ILE A 206 10.24 -7.30 -8.60
N ARG A 207 10.62 -6.42 -7.67
CA ARG A 207 10.77 -6.76 -6.25
C ARG A 207 9.48 -6.51 -5.48
N GLY A 208 8.89 -7.59 -4.96
CA GLY A 208 7.66 -7.56 -4.17
C GLY A 208 7.91 -7.50 -2.65
N LYS A 209 6.83 -7.65 -1.87
CA LYS A 209 6.89 -7.74 -0.40
C LYS A 209 7.75 -8.94 0.03
N GLY A 210 8.63 -8.73 1.02
CA GLY A 210 9.50 -9.80 1.56
C GLY A 210 10.68 -10.15 0.65
N ARG A 211 11.16 -9.20 -0.18
CA ARG A 211 12.29 -9.37 -1.13
C ARG A 211 12.08 -10.49 -2.17
N LYS A 212 10.83 -10.91 -2.39
CA LYS A 212 10.53 -11.86 -3.48
C LYS A 212 10.62 -11.14 -4.81
N GLU A 213 11.36 -11.73 -5.74
CA GLU A 213 11.52 -11.20 -7.10
C GLU A 213 10.66 -12.02 -8.08
N ARG A 214 10.17 -11.35 -9.10
CA ARG A 214 9.56 -11.99 -10.27
C ARG A 214 9.94 -11.25 -11.53
N ILE A 215 10.06 -11.99 -12.63
CA ILE A 215 10.29 -11.45 -13.96
C ILE A 215 8.93 -11.24 -14.62
N VAL A 216 8.72 -10.04 -15.17
CA VAL A 216 7.48 -9.68 -15.85
C VAL A 216 7.82 -9.24 -17.27
N PRO A 217 7.17 -9.80 -18.31
CA PRO A 217 7.40 -9.40 -19.69
C PRO A 217 6.98 -7.95 -19.93
N LEU A 218 7.68 -7.25 -20.80
CA LEU A 218 7.38 -5.93 -21.32
C LEU A 218 6.97 -6.03 -22.78
N GLY A 219 5.81 -5.46 -23.13
CA GLY A 219 5.42 -5.32 -24.52
C GLY A 219 6.27 -4.29 -25.26
N THR A 220 6.27 -4.35 -26.59
CA THR A 220 7.12 -3.50 -27.45
C THR A 220 6.86 -2.00 -27.26
N HIS A 221 5.61 -1.59 -27.02
CA HIS A 221 5.27 -0.19 -26.73
C HIS A 221 5.89 0.30 -25.42
N ALA A 222 5.85 -0.51 -24.36
CA ALA A 222 6.45 -0.16 -23.08
C ALA A 222 7.97 -0.11 -23.17
N MET A 223 8.58 -1.05 -23.89
CA MET A 223 10.03 -1.05 -24.16
C MET A 223 10.44 0.21 -24.95
N SER A 224 9.73 0.53 -26.03
CA SER A 224 10.01 1.72 -26.82
C SER A 224 9.92 3.01 -25.99
N ALA A 225 8.86 3.16 -25.21
CA ALA A 225 8.67 4.33 -24.35
C ALA A 225 9.76 4.42 -23.27
N MET A 226 10.20 3.27 -22.75
CA MET A 226 11.26 3.18 -21.74
C MET A 226 12.63 3.55 -22.34
N SER A 227 12.98 2.97 -23.49
CA SER A 227 14.23 3.29 -24.20
C SER A 227 14.30 4.76 -24.61
N HIS A 228 13.17 5.32 -25.08
CA HIS A 228 13.10 6.76 -25.37
C HIS A 228 13.37 7.61 -24.11
N TYR A 229 12.72 7.27 -22.98
CA TYR A 229 12.93 7.98 -21.71
C TYR A 229 14.39 7.88 -21.22
N ILE A 230 15.01 6.69 -21.31
CA ILE A 230 16.41 6.46 -20.95
C ILE A 230 17.33 7.32 -21.84
N GLY A 231 17.10 7.37 -23.15
CA GLY A 231 17.85 8.25 -24.06
C GLY A 231 17.73 9.74 -23.70
N VAL A 232 16.54 10.19 -23.28
CA VAL A 232 16.35 11.57 -22.81
C VAL A 232 17.07 11.81 -21.48
N LEU A 233 17.14 10.85 -20.56
CA LEU A 233 17.93 10.96 -19.33
C LEU A 233 19.42 11.13 -19.64
N GLN A 234 19.96 10.29 -20.53
CA GLN A 234 21.36 10.36 -20.96
C GLN A 234 21.71 11.71 -21.60
N THR A 235 20.84 12.23 -22.48
CA THR A 235 21.01 13.54 -23.09
C THR A 235 21.03 14.68 -22.05
N ASN A 236 20.36 14.51 -20.93
CA ASN A 236 20.33 15.49 -19.82
C ASN A 236 21.42 15.20 -18.75
N ASN A 237 22.38 14.31 -18.99
CA ASN A 237 23.46 13.92 -18.07
C ASN A 237 22.94 13.46 -16.69
N ILE A 238 21.80 12.78 -16.65
CA ILE A 238 21.25 12.22 -15.41
C ILE A 238 21.86 10.83 -15.20
N PRO A 239 22.39 10.51 -14.01
CA PRO A 239 22.96 9.19 -13.70
C PRO A 239 21.99 8.04 -14.00
N ASN A 240 22.53 6.96 -14.56
CA ASN A 240 21.80 5.77 -14.97
C ASN A 240 22.57 4.47 -14.70
N GLU A 241 23.31 4.42 -13.61
CA GLU A 241 23.95 3.20 -13.16
C GLU A 241 22.91 2.14 -12.75
N SER A 242 23.31 0.88 -12.70
CA SER A 242 22.41 -0.24 -12.42
C SER A 242 21.60 -0.12 -11.13
N THR A 243 22.15 0.57 -10.12
CA THR A 243 21.52 0.81 -8.82
C THR A 243 20.69 2.08 -8.76
N ASP A 244 20.79 2.94 -9.77
CA ASP A 244 20.06 4.20 -9.80
C ASP A 244 18.56 3.98 -10.06
N PRO A 245 17.70 4.84 -9.50
CA PRO A 245 16.25 4.74 -9.73
C PRO A 245 15.90 5.03 -11.19
N LEU A 246 15.19 4.13 -11.84
CA LEU A 246 14.73 4.32 -13.22
C LEU A 246 13.83 5.56 -13.35
N PHE A 247 12.81 5.69 -12.49
CA PHE A 247 11.89 6.81 -12.55
C PHE A 247 12.23 7.88 -11.52
N VAL A 248 12.67 9.04 -12.03
CA VAL A 248 13.12 10.17 -11.19
C VAL A 248 12.15 11.35 -11.23
N ASN A 249 12.18 12.16 -10.19
CA ASN A 249 11.45 13.42 -10.11
C ASN A 249 12.27 14.58 -10.75
N LYS A 250 11.76 15.81 -10.69
CA LYS A 250 12.45 16.99 -11.22
C LYS A 250 13.79 17.33 -10.53
N HIS A 251 14.10 16.71 -9.41
CA HIS A 251 15.34 16.86 -8.64
C HIS A 251 16.24 15.61 -8.80
N THR A 252 16.02 14.77 -9.81
CA THR A 252 16.76 13.53 -10.11
C THR A 252 16.74 12.48 -9.01
N THR A 253 15.87 12.60 -8.00
CA THR A 253 15.68 11.58 -6.98
C THR A 253 14.49 10.68 -7.28
N ARG A 254 14.46 9.51 -6.68
CA ARG A 254 13.41 8.49 -6.88
C ARG A 254 11.99 9.07 -6.78
N LEU A 255 11.17 8.74 -7.74
CA LEU A 255 9.77 9.19 -7.79
C LEU A 255 8.95 8.52 -6.68
N SER A 256 8.05 9.26 -6.05
CA SER A 256 7.14 8.72 -5.03
C SER A 256 5.85 8.14 -5.64
N THR A 257 5.26 7.16 -4.96
CA THR A 257 3.95 6.60 -5.34
C THR A 257 2.84 7.66 -5.42
N ARG A 258 2.90 8.69 -4.56
CA ARG A 258 1.97 9.83 -4.58
C ARG A 258 2.13 10.64 -5.86
N SER A 259 3.38 10.85 -6.30
CA SER A 259 3.66 11.57 -7.55
C SER A 259 3.12 10.82 -8.75
N VAL A 260 3.28 9.50 -8.83
CA VAL A 260 2.70 8.67 -9.92
C VAL A 260 1.19 8.80 -9.94
N ARG A 261 0.49 8.64 -8.80
CA ARG A 261 -0.97 8.79 -8.75
C ARG A 261 -1.44 10.15 -9.23
N ARG A 262 -0.75 11.23 -8.82
CA ARG A 262 -1.06 12.59 -9.27
C ARG A 262 -0.84 12.76 -10.79
N LYS A 263 0.15 12.08 -11.38
CA LYS A 263 0.37 12.08 -12.84
C LYS A 263 -0.75 11.37 -13.56
N VAL A 264 -1.13 10.19 -13.12
CA VAL A 264 -2.29 9.47 -13.68
C VAL A 264 -3.54 10.36 -13.65
N SER A 265 -3.87 10.96 -12.50
CA SER A 265 -5.00 11.87 -12.37
C SER A 265 -4.93 13.06 -13.33
N LYS A 266 -3.74 13.68 -13.49
CA LYS A 266 -3.52 14.78 -14.43
C LYS A 266 -3.85 14.38 -15.88
N TYR A 267 -3.40 13.20 -16.33
CA TYR A 267 -3.61 12.76 -17.69
C TYR A 267 -5.03 12.27 -17.95
N LEU A 268 -5.70 11.70 -16.94
CA LEU A 268 -7.14 11.39 -17.01
C LEU A 268 -7.97 12.65 -17.23
N ASP A 269 -7.69 13.71 -16.47
CA ASP A 269 -8.34 15.01 -16.62
C ASP A 269 -8.10 15.61 -18.02
N GLN A 270 -6.84 15.54 -18.51
CA GLN A 270 -6.43 16.05 -19.81
C GLN A 270 -7.20 15.39 -20.99
N VAL A 271 -7.51 14.10 -20.88
CA VAL A 271 -8.20 13.34 -21.94
C VAL A 271 -9.70 13.14 -21.68
N GLY A 272 -10.23 13.77 -20.62
CA GLY A 272 -11.66 13.72 -20.28
C GLY A 272 -12.15 12.34 -19.82
N LEU A 273 -11.29 11.53 -19.20
CA LEU A 273 -11.66 10.24 -18.63
C LEU A 273 -12.10 10.36 -17.17
N ASP A 274 -12.80 9.35 -16.67
CA ASP A 274 -13.30 9.30 -15.28
C ASP A 274 -12.16 9.51 -14.27
N PRO A 275 -12.19 10.54 -13.42
CA PRO A 275 -11.17 10.79 -12.41
C PRO A 275 -11.09 9.70 -11.32
N ALA A 276 -12.08 8.81 -11.22
CA ALA A 276 -12.05 7.64 -10.35
C ALA A 276 -11.08 6.54 -10.85
N ILE A 277 -10.66 6.60 -12.10
CA ILE A 277 -9.62 5.73 -12.64
C ILE A 277 -8.31 5.96 -11.88
N SER A 278 -7.63 4.89 -11.56
CA SER A 278 -6.42 4.90 -10.75
C SER A 278 -5.41 3.87 -11.29
N PRO A 279 -4.17 3.87 -10.82
CA PRO A 279 -3.23 2.79 -11.16
C PRO A 279 -3.75 1.39 -10.80
N HIS A 280 -4.60 1.26 -9.78
CA HIS A 280 -5.26 -0.01 -9.49
C HIS A 280 -6.28 -0.40 -10.56
N THR A 281 -6.97 0.58 -11.13
CA THR A 281 -7.87 0.37 -12.27
C THR A 281 -7.09 -0.10 -13.49
N LEU A 282 -5.94 0.52 -13.82
CA LEU A 282 -5.08 0.08 -14.92
C LEU A 282 -4.61 -1.36 -14.74
N ARG A 283 -4.18 -1.72 -13.53
CA ARG A 283 -3.81 -3.11 -13.21
C ARG A 283 -4.98 -4.09 -13.33
N HIS A 284 -6.19 -3.66 -12.95
CA HIS A 284 -7.39 -4.47 -13.13
C HIS A 284 -7.73 -4.64 -14.62
N SER A 285 -7.65 -3.55 -15.39
CA SER A 285 -7.86 -3.60 -16.85
C SER A 285 -6.84 -4.50 -17.54
N PHE A 286 -5.56 -4.42 -17.16
CA PHE A 286 -4.53 -5.37 -17.63
C PHE A 286 -4.96 -6.83 -17.42
N ALA A 287 -5.37 -7.19 -16.18
CA ALA A 287 -5.80 -8.54 -15.88
C ALA A 287 -7.04 -8.96 -16.66
N THR A 288 -8.04 -8.07 -16.77
CA THR A 288 -9.28 -8.32 -17.49
C THR A 288 -9.01 -8.52 -18.98
N HIS A 289 -8.24 -7.63 -19.61
CA HIS A 289 -7.94 -7.73 -21.04
C HIS A 289 -7.14 -8.99 -21.39
N LEU A 290 -6.21 -9.42 -20.55
CA LEU A 290 -5.52 -10.70 -20.73
C LEU A 290 -6.50 -11.88 -20.68
N LEU A 291 -7.40 -11.91 -19.70
CA LEU A 291 -8.39 -12.98 -19.54
C LEU A 291 -9.40 -12.99 -20.70
N ASP A 292 -9.89 -11.80 -21.11
CA ASP A 292 -10.82 -11.66 -22.23
C ASP A 292 -10.21 -12.11 -23.56
N ASN A 293 -8.88 -11.96 -23.70
CA ASN A 293 -8.10 -12.45 -24.85
C ASN A 293 -7.60 -13.89 -24.70
N GLY A 294 -8.10 -14.63 -23.71
CA GLY A 294 -7.87 -16.06 -23.57
C GLY A 294 -6.66 -16.49 -22.76
N ALA A 295 -5.98 -15.56 -22.06
CA ALA A 295 -4.92 -15.95 -21.12
C ALA A 295 -5.49 -16.78 -19.96
N ASP A 296 -4.75 -17.81 -19.54
CA ASP A 296 -5.19 -18.60 -18.39
C ASP A 296 -5.07 -17.81 -17.08
N LEU A 297 -6.03 -18.03 -16.17
CA LEU A 297 -6.12 -17.31 -14.89
C LEU A 297 -4.86 -17.47 -14.04
N ARG A 298 -4.20 -18.62 -14.10
CA ARG A 298 -3.00 -18.90 -13.31
C ARG A 298 -1.81 -18.08 -13.79
N SER A 299 -1.60 -18.00 -15.11
CA SER A 299 -0.58 -17.13 -15.71
C SER A 299 -0.79 -15.66 -15.34
N VAL A 300 -2.03 -15.18 -15.40
CA VAL A 300 -2.37 -13.81 -14.99
C VAL A 300 -2.10 -13.59 -13.48
N GLN A 301 -2.43 -14.53 -12.62
CA GLN A 301 -2.13 -14.44 -11.17
C GLN A 301 -0.62 -14.42 -10.90
N GLU A 302 0.17 -15.20 -11.62
CA GLU A 302 1.64 -15.24 -11.51
C GLU A 302 2.25 -13.91 -11.97
N LEU A 303 1.84 -13.36 -13.11
CA LEU A 303 2.25 -12.03 -13.59
C LEU A 303 1.96 -10.94 -12.56
N LEU A 304 0.79 -10.99 -11.94
CA LEU A 304 0.38 -10.02 -10.94
C LEU A 304 1.06 -10.23 -9.57
N GLY A 305 1.67 -11.37 -9.30
CA GLY A 305 2.29 -11.68 -8.01
C GLY A 305 1.26 -11.78 -6.88
N HIS A 306 0.16 -12.54 -7.09
CA HIS A 306 -0.83 -12.86 -6.06
C HIS A 306 -0.32 -14.00 -5.18
N GLN A 307 -0.29 -13.79 -3.85
CA GLN A 307 0.29 -14.71 -2.86
C GLN A 307 -0.62 -15.90 -2.45
N SER A 308 -1.76 -16.11 -3.05
CA SER A 308 -2.60 -17.24 -2.64
C SER A 308 -2.40 -18.43 -3.57
N LEU A 309 -1.41 -19.19 -3.27
CA LEU A 309 -1.29 -20.64 -3.32
C LEU A 309 0.15 -20.97 -2.93
N SER A 310 0.24 -21.72 -1.86
CA SER A 310 1.47 -22.20 -1.22
C SER A 310 2.55 -22.64 -2.21
N THR A 311 3.77 -22.36 -1.85
CA THR A 311 5.05 -22.82 -2.34
C THR A 311 5.88 -21.78 -3.08
N THR A 312 7.06 -21.60 -2.56
CA THR A 312 8.25 -21.06 -3.22
C THR A 312 8.52 -21.86 -4.49
N GLN A 313 7.80 -21.53 -5.57
CA GLN A 313 8.20 -22.02 -6.87
C GLN A 313 9.40 -21.17 -7.30
N ILE A 314 10.55 -21.84 -7.35
CA ILE A 314 11.73 -21.36 -8.06
C ILE A 314 11.27 -21.05 -9.48
N TYR A 315 11.33 -19.78 -9.89
CA TYR A 315 11.04 -19.39 -11.27
C TYR A 315 12.08 -20.05 -12.18
N THR A 316 11.71 -21.16 -12.78
CA THR A 316 12.54 -21.84 -13.78
C THR A 316 12.39 -21.13 -15.13
N HIS A 317 13.38 -21.25 -16.00
CA HIS A 317 13.32 -20.73 -17.38
C HIS A 317 12.06 -21.20 -18.13
N LEU A 318 11.55 -22.39 -17.85
CA LEU A 318 10.31 -22.94 -18.40
C LEU A 318 9.06 -22.13 -18.01
N THR A 319 8.98 -21.68 -16.73
CA THR A 319 7.86 -20.87 -16.24
C THR A 319 7.86 -19.49 -16.87
N THR A 320 9.04 -18.88 -17.04
CA THR A 320 9.19 -17.55 -17.66
C THR A 320 8.81 -17.60 -19.15
N LYS A 321 9.21 -18.65 -19.88
CA LYS A 321 8.84 -18.84 -21.29
C LYS A 321 7.33 -18.96 -21.46
N ARG A 322 6.66 -19.77 -20.64
CA ARG A 322 5.20 -19.94 -20.68
C ARG A 322 4.44 -18.64 -20.34
N MET A 323 4.93 -17.88 -19.36
CA MET A 323 4.34 -16.56 -19.04
C MET A 323 4.49 -15.59 -20.21
N ARG A 324 5.64 -15.61 -20.90
CA ARG A 324 5.88 -14.80 -22.09
C ARG A 324 4.94 -15.17 -23.22
N GLU A 325 4.80 -16.44 -23.53
CA GLU A 325 3.89 -16.95 -24.57
C GLU A 325 2.43 -16.54 -24.28
N SER A 326 1.95 -16.73 -23.05
CA SER A 326 0.61 -16.28 -22.63
C SER A 326 0.42 -14.77 -22.73
N TYR A 327 1.47 -14.01 -22.41
CA TYR A 327 1.44 -12.55 -22.52
C TYR A 327 1.39 -12.10 -23.98
N ASP A 328 2.26 -12.63 -24.84
CA ASP A 328 2.37 -12.26 -26.24
C ASP A 328 1.08 -12.58 -27.01
N GLN A 329 0.40 -13.68 -26.66
CA GLN A 329 -0.86 -14.08 -27.30
C GLN A 329 -2.07 -13.24 -26.85
N ALA A 330 -2.07 -12.73 -25.62
CA ALA A 330 -3.27 -12.18 -25.02
C ALA A 330 -3.20 -10.68 -24.68
N HIS A 331 -2.01 -10.08 -24.54
CA HIS A 331 -1.91 -8.67 -24.20
C HIS A 331 -2.14 -7.77 -25.42
N PRO A 332 -3.07 -6.78 -25.37
CA PRO A 332 -3.41 -5.94 -26.55
C PRO A 332 -2.23 -5.14 -27.12
N ARG A 333 -1.17 -4.96 -26.37
CA ARG A 333 0.04 -4.18 -26.75
C ARG A 333 1.34 -4.99 -26.57
N ALA A 334 1.26 -6.29 -26.74
CA ALA A 334 2.46 -7.15 -26.70
C ALA A 334 3.38 -6.86 -27.89
N GLU A 335 2.80 -6.80 -29.10
CA GLU A 335 3.50 -6.49 -30.34
C GLU A 335 3.14 -5.08 -30.83
N ALA A 336 4.08 -4.42 -31.51
CA ALA A 336 3.76 -3.22 -32.27
C ALA A 336 3.03 -3.66 -33.53
N GLY A 337 1.77 -3.25 -33.68
CA GLY A 337 0.98 -3.49 -34.86
C GLY A 337 1.58 -2.84 -36.10
#